data_4e846fc5fdb2580866c2d7bdc75a9d88
#
_entry.id   4e846fc5fdb2580866c2d7bdc75a9d88
#
_cell.length_a   1.000
_cell.length_b   1.000
_cell.length_c   1.000
_cell.angle_alpha   90.00
_cell.angle_beta   90.00
_cell.angle_gamma   90.00
#
_symmetry.space_group_name_H-M   'P 1'
#
loop_
_entity.id
_entity.type
_entity.pdbx_description
1 polymer ?
#
loop_
_entity_poly.entity_id
_entity_poly.type
_entity_poly.pdbx_seq_one_letter_code
_entity_poly.pdbx_strand_id
1 'polypeptide(L)'
;MSASVSVQIAHPRTLAAVRRQVRIGQVGAAWKPALDKVWEFLRQNPGLHTDGHNIFLYHHPTNREAPMGVDFGVEVSRLFEPSGDIALTTTPAGKVASALHVGPYERMRETHDVIHAWAKANRMTLAGKSWEIYGDPAHDPSKNLTRIEYLLT
;
A
#
# COMPACT_ATOMS: atom_id res chain seq x y z
N MET A 1 -14.31 16.24 5.86
CA MET A 1 -14.45 16.18 4.41
C MET A 1 -14.10 14.80 3.90
N SER A 2 -14.96 14.25 3.06
CA SER A 2 -14.66 12.98 2.40
C SER A 2 -13.58 13.17 1.35
N ALA A 3 -12.73 12.17 1.18
CA ALA A 3 -11.76 12.15 0.10
C ALA A 3 -12.47 12.09 -1.26
N SER A 4 -11.88 12.71 -2.27
CA SER A 4 -12.36 12.63 -3.64
C SER A 4 -11.68 11.48 -4.36
N VAL A 5 -12.45 10.70 -5.13
CA VAL A 5 -11.93 9.60 -5.91
C VAL A 5 -11.76 10.03 -7.35
N SER A 6 -10.61 9.73 -7.94
CA SER A 6 -10.33 9.97 -9.35
C SER A 6 -9.77 8.71 -10.00
N VAL A 7 -9.99 8.56 -11.31
CA VAL A 7 -9.37 7.49 -12.10
C VAL A 7 -8.02 8.00 -12.58
N GLN A 8 -6.98 7.22 -12.29
CA GLN A 8 -5.61 7.54 -12.67
C GLN A 8 -5.00 6.34 -13.38
N ILE A 9 -3.89 6.58 -14.08
CA ILE A 9 -3.08 5.50 -14.64
C ILE A 9 -1.89 5.31 -13.70
N ALA A 10 -1.82 4.12 -13.09
CA ALA A 10 -0.71 3.78 -12.21
C ALA A 10 0.43 3.18 -13.01
N HIS A 11 1.65 3.60 -12.68
CA HIS A 11 2.88 3.02 -13.22
C HIS A 11 3.46 2.07 -12.15
N PRO A 12 4.11 0.96 -12.56
CA PRO A 12 4.67 0.03 -11.58
C PRO A 12 5.73 0.70 -10.73
N ARG A 13 5.73 0.38 -9.43
CA ARG A 13 6.76 0.81 -8.49
C ARG A 13 7.46 -0.42 -7.97
N THR A 14 8.79 -0.38 -7.91
CA THR A 14 9.60 -1.50 -7.42
C THR A 14 9.76 -1.39 -5.92
N LEU A 15 9.49 -2.49 -5.21
CA LEU A 15 9.52 -2.54 -3.75
C LEU A 15 10.50 -3.60 -3.26
N ALA A 16 11.21 -3.27 -2.18
CA ALA A 16 11.76 -4.26 -1.28
C ALA A 16 10.68 -4.53 -0.23
N ALA A 17 10.24 -5.77 -0.06
CA ALA A 17 9.07 -6.04 0.75
C ALA A 17 9.18 -7.36 1.52
N VAL A 18 8.45 -7.42 2.63
CA VAL A 18 8.22 -8.66 3.39
C VAL A 18 6.74 -8.99 3.26
N ARG A 19 6.43 -10.20 2.76
CA ARG A 19 5.05 -10.65 2.64
C ARG A 19 4.60 -11.36 3.89
N ARG A 20 3.38 -11.03 4.32
CA ARG A 20 2.71 -11.71 5.44
C ARG A 20 1.27 -12.00 5.07
N GLN A 21 0.74 -13.10 5.63
CA GLN A 21 -0.70 -13.39 5.56
C GLN A 21 -1.34 -12.77 6.78
N VAL A 22 -2.29 -11.87 6.57
CA VAL A 22 -2.88 -11.05 7.63
C VAL A 22 -4.39 -11.11 7.54
N ARG A 23 -5.06 -11.34 8.66
CA ARG A 23 -6.52 -11.25 8.69
C ARG A 23 -6.96 -9.80 8.68
N ILE A 24 -8.11 -9.54 8.09
CA ILE A 24 -8.71 -8.21 8.07
C ILE A 24 -8.82 -7.70 9.51
N GLY A 25 -8.32 -6.48 9.74
CA GLY A 25 -8.30 -5.86 11.07
C GLY A 25 -7.02 -6.08 11.85
N GLN A 26 -6.09 -6.93 11.37
CA GLN A 26 -4.85 -7.23 12.08
C GLN A 26 -3.60 -6.63 11.43
N VAL A 27 -3.76 -5.79 10.42
CA VAL A 27 -2.64 -5.12 9.75
C VAL A 27 -1.86 -4.25 10.76
N GLY A 28 -2.56 -3.60 11.68
CA GLY A 28 -1.94 -2.75 12.68
C GLY A 28 -0.94 -3.47 13.59
N ALA A 29 -1.11 -4.77 13.82
CA ALA A 29 -0.19 -5.57 14.63
C ALA A 29 0.96 -6.16 13.80
N ALA A 30 0.77 -6.30 12.49
CA ALA A 30 1.70 -7.02 11.62
C ALA A 30 2.71 -6.14 10.90
N TRP A 31 2.37 -4.87 10.65
CA TRP A 31 3.17 -4.04 9.74
C TRP A 31 4.57 -3.70 10.26
N LYS A 32 4.69 -3.39 11.55
CA LYS A 32 5.96 -2.88 12.08
C LYS A 32 7.08 -3.92 12.07
N PRO A 33 6.88 -5.14 12.58
CA PRO A 33 7.96 -6.15 12.50
C PRO A 33 8.38 -6.46 11.07
N ALA A 34 7.43 -6.51 10.14
CA ALA A 34 7.72 -6.77 8.73
C ALA A 34 8.50 -5.62 8.11
N LEU A 35 8.04 -4.39 8.32
CA LEU A 35 8.66 -3.20 7.73
C LEU A 35 10.04 -2.95 8.33
N ASP A 36 10.24 -3.23 9.63
CA ASP A 36 11.55 -3.10 10.26
C ASP A 36 12.60 -3.97 9.57
N LYS A 37 12.23 -5.17 9.11
CA LYS A 37 13.13 -6.05 8.35
C LYS A 37 13.53 -5.42 7.01
N VAL A 38 12.60 -4.76 6.34
CA VAL A 38 12.88 -4.08 5.07
C VAL A 38 13.88 -2.93 5.30
N TRP A 39 13.65 -2.11 6.31
CA TRP A 39 14.57 -1.01 6.60
C TRP A 39 15.95 -1.47 7.03
N GLU A 40 16.03 -2.60 7.77
CA GLU A 40 17.31 -3.22 8.10
C GLU A 40 18.06 -3.65 6.84
N PHE A 41 17.36 -4.29 5.90
CA PHE A 41 17.92 -4.68 4.62
C PHE A 41 18.44 -3.46 3.83
N LEU A 42 17.67 -2.38 3.82
CA LEU A 42 18.05 -1.16 3.09
C LEU A 42 19.28 -0.49 3.71
N ARG A 43 19.42 -0.53 5.04
CA ARG A 43 20.62 -0.02 5.70
C ARG A 43 21.88 -0.81 5.30
N GLN A 44 21.74 -2.10 5.02
CA GLN A 44 22.84 -2.96 4.58
C GLN A 44 23.12 -2.86 3.09
N ASN A 45 22.23 -2.23 2.33
CA ASN A 45 22.32 -2.10 0.87
C ASN A 45 22.15 -0.63 0.46
N PRO A 46 23.11 0.24 0.81
CA PRO A 46 23.01 1.66 0.50
C PRO A 46 22.93 1.88 -1.01
N GLY A 47 22.12 2.87 -1.41
CA GLY A 47 21.91 3.18 -2.82
C GLY A 47 20.66 2.54 -3.41
N LEU A 48 20.03 1.57 -2.73
CA LEU A 48 18.73 1.05 -3.17
C LEU A 48 17.60 2.03 -2.86
N HIS A 49 17.59 2.58 -1.65
CA HIS A 49 16.57 3.53 -1.22
C HIS A 49 17.08 4.96 -1.40
N THR A 50 16.34 5.77 -2.11
CA THR A 50 16.62 7.20 -2.26
C THR A 50 15.50 8.02 -1.63
N ASP A 51 14.47 8.39 -2.40
CA ASP A 51 13.34 9.18 -1.90
C ASP A 51 12.03 8.38 -1.86
N GLY A 52 12.13 7.04 -1.95
CA GLY A 52 10.95 6.18 -1.97
C GLY A 52 10.23 6.12 -0.63
N HIS A 53 8.93 5.93 -0.71
CA HIS A 53 8.05 5.88 0.46
C HIS A 53 7.75 4.45 0.87
N ASN A 54 7.23 4.27 2.08
CA ASN A 54 6.64 3.01 2.49
C ASN A 54 5.41 2.77 1.62
N ILE A 55 5.27 1.54 1.11
CA ILE A 55 4.12 1.14 0.30
C ILE A 55 3.66 -0.24 0.78
N PHE A 56 2.39 -0.33 1.16
CA PHE A 56 1.76 -1.60 1.54
C PHE A 56 0.88 -2.05 0.39
N LEU A 57 1.19 -3.20 -0.20
CA LEU A 57 0.45 -3.78 -1.31
C LEU A 57 -0.41 -4.93 -0.80
N TYR A 58 -1.72 -4.80 -0.97
CA TYR A 58 -2.71 -5.75 -0.50
C TYR A 58 -3.21 -6.63 -1.64
N HIS A 59 -3.17 -7.94 -1.41
CA HIS A 59 -3.75 -8.94 -2.31
C HIS A 59 -5.04 -9.43 -1.68
N HIS A 60 -6.18 -8.93 -2.17
CA HIS A 60 -7.49 -9.20 -1.56
C HIS A 60 -7.93 -10.63 -1.86
N PRO A 61 -8.32 -11.40 -0.84
CA PRO A 61 -8.84 -12.75 -1.06
C PRO A 61 -10.25 -12.69 -1.67
N THR A 62 -10.64 -13.74 -2.38
CA THR A 62 -12.00 -13.87 -2.86
C THR A 62 -12.99 -14.16 -1.74
N ASN A 63 -12.51 -14.75 -0.65
CA ASN A 63 -13.29 -15.03 0.56
C ASN A 63 -12.82 -14.09 1.68
N ARG A 64 -13.75 -13.30 2.24
CA ARG A 64 -13.45 -12.34 3.31
C ARG A 64 -12.88 -12.96 4.59
N GLU A 65 -13.16 -14.25 4.82
CA GLU A 65 -12.65 -14.95 6.00
C GLU A 65 -11.22 -15.45 5.80
N ALA A 66 -10.75 -15.51 4.56
CA ALA A 66 -9.39 -15.94 4.27
C ALA A 66 -8.38 -14.85 4.64
N PRO A 67 -7.17 -15.25 5.05
CA PRO A 67 -6.10 -14.28 5.25
C PRO A 67 -5.78 -13.53 3.96
N MET A 68 -5.42 -12.27 4.11
CA MET A 68 -5.01 -11.40 3.00
C MET A 68 -3.48 -11.38 2.92
N GLY A 69 -2.94 -11.54 1.72
CA GLY A 69 -1.52 -11.33 1.49
C GLY A 69 -1.21 -9.85 1.50
N VAL A 70 -0.22 -9.43 2.30
CA VAL A 70 0.23 -8.04 2.34
C VAL A 70 1.73 -8.00 2.14
N ASP A 71 2.17 -7.22 1.16
CA ASP A 71 3.57 -6.90 0.96
C ASP A 71 3.85 -5.58 1.69
N PHE A 72 4.53 -5.67 2.83
CA PHE A 72 4.96 -4.48 3.57
C PHE A 72 6.29 -4.05 2.99
N GLY A 73 6.30 -2.95 2.25
CA GLY A 73 7.44 -2.61 1.44
C GLY A 73 7.87 -1.15 1.51
N VAL A 74 9.03 -0.92 0.92
CA VAL A 74 9.59 0.41 0.69
C VAL A 74 9.98 0.49 -0.78
N GLU A 75 9.61 1.58 -1.43
CA GLU A 75 9.97 1.81 -2.82
C GLU A 75 11.49 1.97 -2.94
N VAL A 76 12.07 1.28 -3.92
CA VAL A 76 13.51 1.30 -4.20
C VAL A 76 13.78 1.80 -5.61
N SER A 77 14.98 2.31 -5.84
CA SER A 77 15.34 2.96 -7.09
C SER A 77 15.80 2.00 -8.18
N ARG A 78 16.05 0.73 -7.84
CA ARG A 78 16.55 -0.26 -8.81
C ARG A 78 16.24 -1.68 -8.35
N LEU A 79 16.41 -2.64 -9.26
CA LEU A 79 16.26 -4.05 -8.97
C LEU A 79 17.39 -4.52 -8.04
N PHE A 80 17.13 -5.55 -7.26
CA PHE A 80 18.08 -6.13 -6.31
C PHE A 80 17.85 -7.63 -6.20
N GLU A 81 18.82 -8.35 -5.61
CA GLU A 81 18.68 -9.79 -5.34
C GLU A 81 17.88 -10.00 -4.06
N PRO A 82 16.79 -10.79 -4.09
CA PRO A 82 16.05 -11.14 -2.87
C PRO A 82 16.97 -11.83 -1.84
N SER A 83 16.68 -11.59 -0.57
CA SER A 83 17.48 -12.15 0.51
C SER A 83 16.59 -12.45 1.72
N GLY A 84 16.57 -13.70 2.18
CA GLY A 84 15.78 -14.12 3.32
C GLY A 84 14.30 -13.83 3.11
N ASP A 85 13.70 -13.09 4.03
CA ASP A 85 12.29 -12.67 3.93
C ASP A 85 12.07 -11.49 2.99
N ILE A 86 13.15 -10.86 2.51
CA ILE A 86 13.04 -9.69 1.65
C ILE A 86 12.87 -10.14 0.20
N ALA A 87 11.74 -9.77 -0.38
CA ALA A 87 11.40 -10.08 -1.77
C ALA A 87 11.42 -8.81 -2.61
N LEU A 88 11.69 -9.01 -3.90
CA LEU A 88 11.50 -7.98 -4.92
C LEU A 88 10.05 -8.10 -5.40
N THR A 89 9.28 -7.04 -5.24
CA THR A 89 7.90 -7.02 -5.72
C THR A 89 7.61 -5.71 -6.46
N THR A 90 6.49 -5.67 -7.16
CA THR A 90 6.13 -4.52 -8.00
C THR A 90 4.64 -4.26 -7.85
N THR A 91 4.27 -2.98 -7.71
CA THR A 91 2.86 -2.62 -7.75
C THR A 91 2.33 -2.75 -9.18
N PRO A 92 1.05 -3.10 -9.35
CA PRO A 92 0.48 -3.27 -10.69
C PRO A 92 0.44 -1.97 -11.50
N ALA A 93 0.56 -2.11 -12.82
CA ALA A 93 0.29 -1.04 -13.77
C ALA A 93 -1.17 -1.10 -14.21
N GLY A 94 -1.76 0.04 -14.53
CA GLY A 94 -3.09 0.09 -15.10
C GLY A 94 -3.97 1.18 -14.52
N LYS A 95 -5.26 1.12 -14.82
CA LYS A 95 -6.23 2.08 -14.27
C LYS A 95 -6.49 1.79 -12.81
N VAL A 96 -6.50 2.84 -12.02
CA VAL A 96 -6.78 2.75 -10.59
C VAL A 96 -7.83 3.79 -10.18
N ALA A 97 -8.60 3.45 -9.16
CA ALA A 97 -9.38 4.42 -8.40
C ALA A 97 -8.46 4.95 -7.30
N SER A 98 -8.18 6.23 -7.34
CA SER A 98 -7.19 6.86 -6.46
C SER A 98 -7.86 7.89 -5.56
N ALA A 99 -7.49 7.90 -4.28
CA ALA A 99 -7.92 8.91 -3.32
C ALA A 99 -6.77 9.24 -2.38
N LEU A 100 -6.70 10.51 -1.97
CA LEU A 100 -5.71 10.96 -1.00
C LEU A 100 -6.39 11.02 0.37
N HIS A 101 -5.91 10.20 1.30
CA HIS A 101 -6.34 10.26 2.69
C HIS A 101 -5.52 11.34 3.39
N VAL A 102 -6.20 12.28 4.03
CA VAL A 102 -5.57 13.32 4.85
C VAL A 102 -6.01 13.10 6.29
N GLY A 103 -5.08 12.80 7.18
CA GLY A 103 -5.39 12.57 8.58
C GLY A 103 -4.70 11.36 9.19
N PRO A 104 -5.09 11.02 10.44
CA PRO A 104 -4.48 9.90 11.16
C PRO A 104 -4.66 8.58 10.43
N TYR A 105 -3.69 7.68 10.57
CA TYR A 105 -3.74 6.36 9.94
C TYR A 105 -4.92 5.53 10.44
N GLU A 106 -5.35 5.73 11.67
CA GLU A 106 -6.49 5.02 12.28
C GLU A 106 -7.81 5.31 11.57
N ARG A 107 -7.87 6.38 10.78
CA ARG A 107 -9.06 6.77 10.04
C ARG A 107 -9.01 6.42 8.54
N MET A 108 -7.98 5.71 8.12
CA MET A 108 -7.81 5.35 6.71
C MET A 108 -8.95 4.49 6.17
N ARG A 109 -9.58 3.70 7.03
CA ARG A 109 -10.74 2.91 6.63
C ARG A 109 -11.85 3.76 6.01
N GLU A 110 -12.03 4.98 6.50
CA GLU A 110 -13.05 5.88 5.96
C GLU A 110 -12.78 6.20 4.48
N THR A 111 -11.51 6.40 4.12
CA THR A 111 -11.14 6.66 2.73
C THR A 111 -11.24 5.40 1.88
N HIS A 112 -10.88 4.24 2.40
CA HIS A 112 -11.13 2.97 1.72
C HIS A 112 -12.62 2.79 1.42
N ASP A 113 -13.48 3.06 2.39
CA ASP A 113 -14.93 2.95 2.22
C ASP A 113 -15.46 3.90 1.15
N VAL A 114 -14.90 5.11 1.07
CA VAL A 114 -15.25 6.09 0.01
C VAL A 114 -14.94 5.51 -1.38
N ILE A 115 -13.79 4.87 -1.54
CA ILE A 115 -13.42 4.25 -2.83
C ILE A 115 -14.37 3.11 -3.19
N HIS A 116 -14.70 2.24 -2.22
CA HIS A 116 -15.66 1.16 -2.46
C HIS A 116 -17.04 1.69 -2.86
N ALA A 117 -17.54 2.71 -2.17
CA ALA A 117 -18.82 3.32 -2.49
C ALA A 117 -18.80 3.97 -3.88
N TRP A 118 -17.72 4.65 -4.22
CA TRP A 118 -17.53 5.26 -5.52
C TRP A 118 -17.55 4.20 -6.64
N ALA A 119 -16.82 3.11 -6.45
CA ALA A 119 -16.76 2.02 -7.44
C ALA A 119 -18.16 1.45 -7.69
N LYS A 120 -18.91 1.20 -6.62
CA LYS A 120 -20.28 0.69 -6.72
C LYS A 120 -21.18 1.68 -7.46
N ALA A 121 -21.12 2.97 -7.10
CA ALA A 121 -21.94 4.01 -7.71
C ALA A 121 -21.63 4.20 -9.19
N ASN A 122 -20.38 4.00 -9.61
CA ASN A 122 -19.94 4.18 -10.99
C ASN A 122 -19.83 2.86 -11.76
N ARG A 123 -20.33 1.77 -11.20
CA ARG A 123 -20.32 0.43 -11.83
C ARG A 123 -18.93 -0.02 -12.26
N MET A 124 -17.93 0.32 -11.46
CA MET A 124 -16.55 -0.10 -11.68
C MET A 124 -16.25 -1.36 -10.88
N THR A 125 -15.46 -2.25 -11.46
CA THR A 125 -15.07 -3.50 -10.80
C THR A 125 -13.65 -3.39 -10.30
N LEU A 126 -13.46 -3.69 -9.01
CA LEU A 126 -12.16 -3.73 -8.38
C LEU A 126 -11.48 -5.06 -8.71
N ALA A 127 -10.19 -5.03 -9.02
CA ALA A 127 -9.46 -6.17 -9.55
C ALA A 127 -8.75 -7.02 -8.49
N GLY A 128 -9.03 -6.79 -7.20
CA GLY A 128 -8.51 -7.61 -6.11
C GLY A 128 -7.14 -7.19 -5.58
N LYS A 129 -6.64 -6.05 -6.00
CA LYS A 129 -5.39 -5.48 -5.46
C LYS A 129 -5.56 -4.01 -5.16
N SER A 130 -4.98 -3.58 -4.04
CA SER A 130 -4.92 -2.16 -3.68
C SER A 130 -3.60 -1.90 -2.98
N TRP A 131 -3.20 -0.64 -2.89
CA TRP A 131 -1.98 -0.27 -2.17
C TRP A 131 -2.12 1.10 -1.56
N GLU A 132 -1.32 1.29 -0.53
CA GLU A 132 -1.25 2.54 0.23
C GLU A 132 0.17 3.06 0.11
N ILE A 133 0.29 4.29 -0.37
CA ILE A 133 1.59 4.98 -0.50
C ILE A 133 1.63 6.02 0.60
N TYR A 134 2.50 5.80 1.58
CA TYR A 134 2.59 6.65 2.77
C TYR A 134 3.52 7.82 2.50
N GLY A 135 3.02 9.03 2.70
CA GLY A 135 3.85 10.23 2.69
C GLY A 135 4.70 10.30 3.97
N ASP A 136 5.59 11.27 4.02
CA ASP A 136 6.38 11.50 5.23
C ASP A 136 5.45 11.88 6.38
N PRO A 137 5.68 11.33 7.59
CA PRO A 137 4.83 11.67 8.73
C PRO A 137 4.89 13.19 9.01
N ALA A 138 3.70 13.78 9.13
CA ALA A 138 3.59 15.18 9.51
C ALA A 138 3.77 15.34 11.01
N HIS A 139 4.23 16.51 11.44
CA HIS A 139 4.33 16.81 12.87
C HIS A 139 2.96 16.69 13.55
N ASP A 140 1.92 17.15 12.86
CA ASP A 140 0.52 17.01 13.30
C ASP A 140 -0.11 15.84 12.54
N PRO A 141 -0.52 14.74 13.23
CA PRO A 141 -1.10 13.57 12.57
C PRO A 141 -2.33 13.87 11.70
N SER A 142 -3.06 14.94 12.01
CA SER A 142 -4.22 15.35 11.20
C SER A 142 -3.82 15.78 9.78
N LYS A 143 -2.55 16.00 9.54
CA LYS A 143 -1.99 16.43 8.24
C LYS A 143 -1.23 15.32 7.52
N ASN A 144 -1.20 14.10 8.07
CA ASN A 144 -0.58 12.97 7.39
C ASN A 144 -1.28 12.72 6.05
N LEU A 145 -0.48 12.40 5.03
CA LEU A 145 -0.98 12.11 3.69
C LEU A 145 -0.70 10.66 3.35
N THR A 146 -1.73 9.96 2.89
CA THR A 146 -1.60 8.59 2.38
C THR A 146 -2.43 8.47 1.12
N ARG A 147 -1.78 8.12 0.01
CA ARG A 147 -2.51 7.87 -1.23
C ARG A 147 -2.97 6.42 -1.25
N ILE A 148 -4.25 6.22 -1.52
CA ILE A 148 -4.85 4.88 -1.58
C ILE A 148 -5.29 4.66 -3.02
N GLU A 149 -4.87 3.51 -3.60
CA GLU A 149 -5.17 3.16 -4.98
C GLU A 149 -5.72 1.74 -5.05
N TYR A 150 -6.81 1.57 -5.78
CA TYR A 150 -7.44 0.27 -6.05
C TYR A 150 -7.35 -0.02 -7.54
N LEU A 151 -6.79 -1.17 -7.89
CA LEU A 151 -6.70 -1.58 -9.28
C LEU A 151 -8.10 -1.85 -9.83
N LEU A 152 -8.39 -1.32 -11.02
CA LEU A 152 -9.64 -1.53 -11.74
C LEU A 152 -9.45 -2.58 -12.84
N THR A 153 -10.51 -3.33 -13.13
CA THR A 153 -10.48 -4.28 -14.26
C THR A 153 -10.65 -3.56 -15.59
#